data_e6da7f66c56f6247cdaf14ae8bd52ad5
#
_entry.id   e6da7f66c56f6247cdaf14ae8bd52ad5
#
_cell.length_a   1.000
_cell.length_b   1.000
_cell.length_c   1.000
_cell.angle_alpha   90.00
_cell.angle_beta   90.00
_cell.angle_gamma   90.00
#
_symmetry.space_group_name_H-M   'P 1'
#
loop_
_entity.id
_entity.type
_entity.pdbx_description
1 polymer ?
#
loop_
_entity_poly.entity_id
_entity_poly.type
_entity_poly.pdbx_seq_one_letter_code
_entity_poly.pdbx_strand_id
1 'polypeptide(L)' 'MNVIQEINNVNDKFATQGSKLKIEKRGEKLNIRGSLPSKEDKNNFKVQRISLGLKADIPGLEEAKKKLQLINLQL' A
#
# COMPACT_ATOMS: atom_id res chain seq x y z
N MET A 1 -5.57 -5.84 19.65
CA MET A 1 -5.93 -5.42 18.29
C MET A 1 -5.03 -6.15 17.31
N ASN A 2 -5.62 -6.71 16.26
CA ASN A 2 -4.88 -7.54 15.29
C ASN A 2 -4.47 -6.68 14.10
N VAL A 3 -3.16 -6.54 13.87
CA VAL A 3 -2.64 -5.70 12.78
C VAL A 3 -3.07 -6.23 11.41
N ILE A 4 -3.19 -7.55 11.26
CA ILE A 4 -3.63 -8.16 10.00
C ILE A 4 -5.05 -7.72 9.67
N GLN A 5 -5.94 -7.72 10.66
CA GLN A 5 -7.31 -7.26 10.48
C GLN A 5 -7.35 -5.78 10.11
N GLU A 6 -6.53 -4.97 10.76
CA GLU A 6 -6.45 -3.55 10.43
C GLU A 6 -5.94 -3.31 9.02
N ILE A 7 -4.95 -4.10 8.58
CA ILE A 7 -4.45 -4.03 7.21
C ILE A 7 -5.58 -4.36 6.23
N ASN A 8 -6.35 -5.41 6.49
CA ASN A 8 -7.48 -5.78 5.63
C ASN A 8 -8.52 -4.67 5.58
N ASN A 9 -8.83 -4.04 6.71
CA ASN A 9 -9.79 -2.93 6.75
C ASN A 9 -9.30 -1.74 5.92
N VAL A 10 -8.02 -1.41 6.02
CA VAL A 10 -7.43 -0.33 5.23
C VAL A 10 -7.48 -0.66 3.75
N ASN A 11 -7.14 -1.89 3.37
CA ASN A 11 -7.15 -2.31 1.98
C ASN A 11 -8.57 -2.27 1.39
N ASP A 12 -9.57 -2.70 2.15
CA ASP A 12 -10.97 -2.63 1.73
C ASP A 12 -11.40 -1.18 1.50
N LYS A 13 -11.00 -0.28 2.40
CA LYS A 13 -11.33 1.13 2.30
C LYS A 13 -10.73 1.75 1.04
N PHE A 14 -9.46 1.49 0.77
CA PHE A 14 -8.81 2.00 -0.44
C PHE A 14 -9.38 1.38 -1.70
N ALA A 15 -9.71 0.08 -1.69
CA ALA A 15 -10.34 -0.58 -2.82
C ALA A 15 -11.68 0.06 -3.16
N THR A 16 -12.47 0.42 -2.14
CA THR A 16 -13.75 1.11 -2.32
C THR A 16 -13.56 2.46 -3.00
N GLN A 17 -12.41 3.10 -2.78
CA GLN A 17 -12.08 4.38 -3.42
C GLN A 17 -11.48 4.20 -4.82
N GLY A 18 -11.38 2.98 -5.32
CA GLY A 18 -10.83 2.70 -6.64
C GLY A 18 -9.32 2.56 -6.67
N SER A 19 -8.68 2.42 -5.52
CA SER A 19 -7.23 2.23 -5.45
C SER A 19 -6.84 0.85 -5.96
N LYS A 20 -5.76 0.81 -6.75
CA LYS A 20 -5.16 -0.44 -7.20
C LYS A 20 -4.01 -0.88 -6.31
N LEU A 21 -3.73 -0.12 -5.26
CA LEU A 21 -2.63 -0.37 -4.34
C LEU A 21 -3.16 -1.00 -3.05
N LYS A 22 -2.33 -1.84 -2.45
CA LYS A 22 -2.65 -2.51 -1.20
C LYS A 22 -1.45 -2.45 -0.27
N ILE A 23 -1.71 -2.47 1.03
CA ILE A 23 -0.68 -2.65 2.04
C ILE A 23 -0.48 -4.14 2.25
N GLU A 24 0.76 -4.60 2.23
CA GLU A 24 1.12 -6.01 2.40
C GLU A 24 2.04 -6.14 3.59
N LYS A 25 1.78 -7.14 4.44
CA LYS A 25 2.67 -7.48 5.55
C LYS A 25 3.60 -8.61 5.11
N ARG A 26 4.91 -8.37 5.18
CA ARG A 26 5.93 -9.38 4.90
C ARG A 26 6.85 -9.50 6.12
N GLY A 27 6.75 -10.63 6.82
CA GLY A 27 7.44 -10.78 8.09
C GLY A 27 6.98 -9.71 9.06
N GLU A 28 7.90 -8.93 9.56
CA GLU A 28 7.61 -7.84 10.49
C GLU A 28 7.57 -6.46 9.83
N LYS A 29 7.57 -6.42 8.49
CA LYS A 29 7.61 -5.17 7.73
C LYS A 29 6.37 -4.99 6.89
N LEU A 30 6.08 -3.72 6.57
CA LEU A 30 4.96 -3.35 5.70
C LEU A 30 5.50 -2.86 4.36
N ASN A 31 4.81 -3.27 3.30
CA ASN A 31 5.11 -2.84 1.93
C ASN A 31 3.82 -2.36 1.27
N ILE A 32 3.96 -1.61 0.18
CA ILE A 32 2.84 -1.30 -0.70
C ILE A 32 3.01 -2.15 -1.96
N ARG A 33 1.94 -2.81 -2.39
CA ARG A 33 1.92 -3.62 -3.59
C ARG A 33 0.73 -3.23 -4.44
N GLY A 34 0.94 -3.20 -5.75
CA GLY A 34 -0.15 -2.94 -6.68
C GLY A 34 0.34 -2.55 -8.05
N SER A 35 -0.60 -2.17 -8.91
CA SER A 35 -0.29 -1.73 -10.27
C SER A 35 0.13 -0.28 -10.26
N LEU A 36 1.35 -0.02 -10.73
CA LEU A 36 1.90 1.33 -10.84
C LEU A 36 2.32 1.56 -12.29
N PRO A 37 2.26 2.81 -12.79
CA PRO A 37 2.74 3.10 -14.13
C PRO A 37 4.23 2.84 -14.23
N SER A 38 4.63 2.24 -15.35
CA SER A 38 6.03 2.00 -15.64
C SER A 38 6.76 3.33 -15.83
N LYS A 39 8.00 3.41 -15.37
CA LYS A 39 8.84 4.59 -15.60
C LYS A 39 9.14 4.81 -17.08
N GLU A 40 9.17 3.73 -17.86
CA GLU A 40 9.50 3.77 -19.27
C GLU A 40 8.28 4.04 -20.14
N ASP A 41 7.11 3.59 -19.71
CA ASP A 41 5.86 3.75 -20.45
C ASP A 41 4.73 4.00 -19.48
N LYS A 42 4.23 5.23 -19.45
CA LYS A 42 3.16 5.63 -18.54
C LYS A 42 1.82 4.95 -18.82
N ASN A 43 1.66 4.39 -20.01
CA ASN A 43 0.45 3.67 -20.40
C ASN A 43 0.50 2.20 -20.02
N ASN A 44 1.64 1.72 -19.54
CA ASN A 44 1.84 0.32 -19.19
C ASN A 44 1.96 0.18 -17.67
N PHE A 45 0.94 -0.42 -17.06
CA PHE A 45 0.92 -0.65 -15.61
C PHE A 45 1.48 -2.02 -15.30
N LYS A 46 2.42 -2.07 -14.35
CA LYS A 46 2.99 -3.33 -13.88
C LYS A 46 2.78 -3.46 -12.39
N VAL A 47 2.57 -4.69 -11.92
CA VAL A 47 2.51 -4.96 -10.49
C VAL A 47 3.90 -4.74 -9.91
N GLN A 48 3.98 -3.83 -8.95
CA GLN A 48 5.22 -3.47 -8.29
C GLN A 48 5.04 -3.53 -6.78
N ARG A 49 6.15 -3.64 -6.08
CA ARG A 49 6.17 -3.63 -4.62
C ARG A 49 7.12 -2.56 -4.15
N ILE A 50 6.63 -1.71 -3.24
CA ILE A 50 7.42 -0.65 -2.65
C ILE A 50 7.68 -1.01 -1.20
N SER A 51 8.95 -1.17 -0.83
CA SER A 51 9.33 -1.42 0.55
C SER A 51 9.25 -0.12 1.34
N LEU A 52 8.48 -0.12 2.41
CA LEU A 52 8.31 1.07 3.25
C LEU A 52 9.31 1.13 4.40
N GLY A 53 9.88 -0.02 4.77
CA GLY A 53 10.76 -0.08 5.93
C GLY A 53 10.05 0.15 7.26
N LEU A 54 8.74 0.10 7.27
CA LEU A 54 7.93 0.31 8.47
C LEU A 54 7.64 -1.02 9.15
N LYS A 55 7.54 -0.99 10.48
CA LYS A 55 7.15 -2.19 11.22
C LYS A 55 5.68 -2.50 11.01
N ALA A 56 5.34 -3.80 11.04
CA ALA A 56 3.97 -4.27 10.92
C ALA A 56 3.23 -4.15 12.26
N ASP A 57 3.07 -2.94 12.73
CA ASP A 57 2.33 -2.62 13.96
C ASP A 57 1.39 -1.44 13.69
N ILE A 58 0.62 -1.03 14.69
CA ILE A 58 -0.38 0.02 14.50
C ILE A 58 0.26 1.36 14.12
N PRO A 59 1.31 1.86 14.81
CA PRO A 59 1.98 3.09 14.36
C PRO A 59 2.58 2.97 12.96
N GLY A 60 3.18 1.83 12.62
CA GLY A 60 3.71 1.60 11.27
C GLY A 60 2.61 1.61 10.22
N LEU A 61 1.46 1.01 10.53
CA LEU A 61 0.32 0.99 9.63
C LEU A 61 -0.22 2.40 9.38
N GLU A 62 -0.26 3.25 10.40
CA GLU A 62 -0.69 4.64 10.23
C GLU A 62 0.21 5.40 9.26
N GLU A 63 1.53 5.20 9.36
CA GLU A 63 2.47 5.80 8.41
C GLU A 63 2.30 5.20 7.01
N ALA A 64 2.06 3.90 6.92
CA ALA A 64 1.83 3.24 5.63
C ALA A 64 0.59 3.79 4.93
N LYS A 65 -0.48 4.05 5.69
CA LYS A 65 -1.70 4.65 5.15
C LYS A 65 -1.43 6.02 4.54
N LYS A 66 -0.64 6.84 5.22
CA LYS A 66 -0.28 8.17 4.72
C LYS A 66 0.52 8.07 3.43
N LYS A 67 1.48 7.15 3.36
CA LYS A 67 2.29 6.96 2.17
C LYS A 67 1.44 6.44 1.01
N LEU A 68 0.55 5.50 1.27
CA LEU A 68 -0.35 4.96 0.25
C LEU A 68 -1.24 6.07 -0.33
N GLN A 69 -1.77 6.92 0.54
CA GLN A 69 -2.61 8.04 0.11
C GLN A 69 -1.84 9.02 -0.76
N LEU A 70 -0.59 9.34 -0.38
CA LEU A 70 0.25 10.24 -1.18
C LEU A 70 0.54 9.65 -2.57
N ILE A 71 0.82 8.35 -2.64
CA ILE A 71 1.07 7.70 -3.92
C ILE A 71 -0.17 7.73 -4.80
N ASN A 72 -1.34 7.47 -4.22
CA ASN A 72 -2.60 7.53 -4.98
C ASN A 72 -2.88 8.92 -5.53
N LEU A 73 -2.50 9.98 -4.80
CA LEU A 73 -2.69 11.36 -5.27
C LEU A 73 -1.78 11.70 -6.45
N GLN A 74 -0.68 10.98 -6.61
CA GLN A 74 0.27 11.21 -7.69
C GLN A 74 -0.05 10.39 -8.95
N LEU A 75 -0.94 9.44 -8.82
CA LEU A 75 -1.38 8.62 -9.95
C LEU A 75 -2.53 9.33 -10.71
#